data_291d3dfb8d5f988e541a273650735bfb
#
_entry.id   291d3dfb8d5f988e541a273650735bfb
#
_cell.length_a   1.000
_cell.length_b   1.000
_cell.length_c   1.000
_cell.angle_alpha   90.00
_cell.angle_beta   90.00
_cell.angle_gamma   90.00
#
_symmetry.space_group_name_H-M   'P 1'
#
loop_
_entity.id
_entity.type
_entity.pdbx_description
1 polymer ?
#
loop_
_entity_poly.entity_id
_entity_poly.type
_entity_poly.pdbx_seq_one_letter_code
_entity_poly.pdbx_strand_id
1 'polypeptide(L)'
;DATLNGQPAQALRMLHGLRAEGEAVPALMGMLVMELQRAAALARVQAKGGNLAAEFKAQRVWDAKQAVYRRALQRHDAARWERFVVEAGRVDRIAKGRPRIGEEPADAWLAVERLLLAVAESRGGGLLTNRTGV
;
A
#
# COMPACT_ATOMS: atom_id res chain seq x y z
N ASP A 1 3.69 -0.81 9.24
CA ASP A 1 2.43 -1.30 9.81
C ASP A 1 1.40 -0.22 10.10
N ALA A 2 1.84 1.03 10.31
CA ALA A 2 0.89 2.13 10.48
C ALA A 2 -0.01 2.28 9.26
N THR A 3 0.53 2.06 8.07
CA THR A 3 -0.22 2.13 6.82
C THR A 3 -1.31 1.06 6.77
N LEU A 4 -0.96 -0.17 7.06
CA LEU A 4 -1.91 -1.29 7.07
C LEU A 4 -2.90 -1.17 8.22
N ASN A 5 -2.50 -0.58 9.33
CA ASN A 5 -3.37 -0.37 10.48
C ASN A 5 -4.35 0.79 10.30
N GLY A 6 -4.25 1.53 9.20
CA GLY A 6 -5.16 2.63 8.96
C GLY A 6 -4.87 3.86 9.78
N GLN A 7 -3.60 4.16 9.98
CA GLN A 7 -3.14 5.30 10.77
C GLN A 7 -2.38 6.27 9.89
N PRO A 8 -3.08 7.08 9.07
CA PRO A 8 -2.42 7.93 8.07
C PRO A 8 -1.44 8.94 8.66
N ALA A 9 -1.79 9.59 9.75
CA ALA A 9 -0.87 10.57 10.35
C ALA A 9 0.42 9.91 10.83
N GLN A 10 0.33 8.74 11.44
CA GLN A 10 1.50 8.02 11.92
C GLN A 10 2.32 7.48 10.73
N ALA A 11 1.66 7.03 9.68
CA ALA A 11 2.34 6.56 8.48
C ALA A 11 3.18 7.70 7.87
N LEU A 12 2.64 8.91 7.81
CA LEU A 12 3.38 10.06 7.31
C LEU A 12 4.57 10.40 8.21
N ARG A 13 4.38 10.36 9.52
CA ARG A 13 5.49 10.64 10.44
C ARG A 13 6.63 9.65 10.25
N MET A 14 6.29 8.37 10.10
CA MET A 14 7.30 7.34 9.88
C MET A 14 8.02 7.53 8.54
N LEU A 15 7.27 7.89 7.51
CA LEU A 15 7.85 8.15 6.19
C LEU A 15 8.82 9.33 6.24
N HIS A 16 8.41 10.42 6.89
CA HIS A 16 9.27 11.60 7.01
C HIS A 16 10.52 11.29 7.83
N GLY A 17 10.40 10.44 8.85
CA GLY A 17 11.55 9.99 9.63
C GLY A 17 12.53 9.20 8.79
N LEU A 18 12.05 8.28 7.97
CA LEU A 18 12.91 7.49 7.08
C LEU A 18 13.62 8.39 6.07
N ARG A 19 12.92 9.37 5.53
CA ARG A 19 13.51 10.32 4.61
C ARG A 19 14.61 11.12 5.28
N ALA A 20 14.36 11.57 6.52
CA ALA A 20 15.35 12.34 7.28
C ALA A 20 16.58 11.51 7.62
N GLU A 21 16.43 10.18 7.74
CA GLU A 21 17.55 9.27 7.99
C GLU A 21 18.34 8.95 6.74
N GLY A 22 17.94 9.48 5.59
CA GLY A 22 18.65 9.25 4.34
C GLY A 22 18.23 7.99 3.60
N GLU A 23 17.10 7.41 3.96
CA GLU A 23 16.59 6.22 3.30
C GLU A 23 16.22 6.52 1.85
N ALA A 24 16.52 5.59 0.95
CA ALA A 24 16.23 5.77 -0.48
C ALA A 24 14.86 5.21 -0.83
N VAL A 25 14.14 5.93 -1.70
CA VAL A 25 12.80 5.49 -2.12
C VAL A 25 12.81 4.08 -2.74
N PRO A 26 13.77 3.70 -3.61
CA PRO A 26 13.77 2.34 -4.15
C PRO A 26 13.80 1.24 -3.09
N ALA A 27 14.53 1.46 -1.99
CA ALA A 27 14.59 0.48 -0.91
C ALA A 27 13.25 0.36 -0.20
N LEU A 28 12.59 1.49 0.06
CA LEU A 28 11.26 1.50 0.66
C LEU A 28 10.24 0.83 -0.26
N MET A 29 10.34 1.08 -1.54
CA MET A 29 9.41 0.50 -2.50
C MET A 29 9.50 -1.01 -2.58
N GLY A 30 10.69 -1.58 -2.42
CA GLY A 30 10.84 -3.03 -2.40
C GLY A 30 9.99 -3.67 -1.32
N MET A 31 10.03 -3.11 -0.11
CA MET A 31 9.24 -3.60 1.02
C MET A 31 7.75 -3.33 0.81
N LEU A 32 7.41 -2.13 0.35
CA LEU A 32 6.01 -1.74 0.18
C LEU A 32 5.32 -2.57 -0.89
N VAL A 33 5.98 -2.83 -2.00
CA VAL A 33 5.42 -3.66 -3.07
C VAL A 33 5.09 -5.05 -2.53
N MET A 34 6.00 -5.65 -1.77
CA MET A 34 5.75 -6.97 -1.18
C MET A 34 4.54 -6.97 -0.25
N GLU A 35 4.43 -5.93 0.59
CA GLU A 35 3.29 -5.79 1.50
C GLU A 35 1.97 -5.68 0.74
N LEU A 36 1.94 -4.86 -0.29
CA LEU A 36 0.72 -4.65 -1.07
C LEU A 36 0.35 -5.88 -1.88
N GLN A 37 1.33 -6.58 -2.44
CA GLN A 37 1.07 -7.82 -3.17
C GLN A 37 0.49 -8.88 -2.25
N ARG A 38 1.01 -8.97 -1.02
CA ARG A 38 0.49 -9.91 -0.04
C ARG A 38 -0.94 -9.55 0.35
N ALA A 39 -1.21 -8.28 0.61
CA ALA A 39 -2.57 -7.84 0.94
C ALA A 39 -3.54 -8.12 -0.20
N ALA A 40 -3.13 -7.88 -1.45
CA ALA A 40 -3.96 -8.16 -2.61
C ALA A 40 -4.27 -9.66 -2.74
N ALA A 41 -3.26 -10.51 -2.51
CA ALA A 41 -3.47 -11.96 -2.56
C ALA A 41 -4.44 -12.42 -1.48
N LEU A 42 -4.30 -11.90 -0.27
CA LEU A 42 -5.20 -12.23 0.84
C LEU A 42 -6.62 -11.73 0.54
N ALA A 43 -6.75 -10.55 -0.03
CA ALA A 43 -8.05 -10.00 -0.40
C ALA A 43 -8.75 -10.85 -1.46
N ARG A 44 -7.99 -11.38 -2.43
CA ARG A 44 -8.55 -12.27 -3.44
C ARG A 44 -9.08 -13.55 -2.83
N VAL A 45 -8.33 -14.14 -1.90
CA VAL A 45 -8.76 -15.36 -1.20
C VAL A 45 -10.06 -15.08 -0.46
N GLN A 46 -10.11 -13.97 0.26
CA GLN A 46 -11.30 -13.61 1.03
C GLN A 46 -12.51 -13.37 0.12
N ALA A 47 -12.30 -12.69 -1.00
CA ALA A 47 -13.38 -12.37 -1.94
C ALA A 47 -13.98 -13.63 -2.58
N LYS A 48 -13.19 -14.68 -2.71
CA LYS A 48 -13.65 -15.96 -3.27
C LYS A 48 -14.22 -16.89 -2.22
N GLY A 49 -14.34 -16.45 -0.98
CA GLY A 49 -14.82 -17.30 0.10
C GLY A 49 -13.82 -18.35 0.54
N GLY A 50 -12.55 -18.18 0.22
CA GLY A 50 -11.51 -19.13 0.57
C GLY A 50 -11.10 -19.04 2.04
N ASN A 51 -10.20 -19.93 2.43
CA ASN A 51 -9.74 -20.03 3.82
C ASN A 51 -8.57 -19.06 4.04
N LEU A 52 -8.88 -17.93 4.66
CA LEU A 52 -7.87 -16.89 4.91
C LEU A 52 -6.78 -17.39 5.88
N ALA A 53 -7.15 -18.18 6.89
CA ALA A 53 -6.19 -18.70 7.84
C ALA A 53 -5.16 -19.62 7.13
N ALA A 54 -5.61 -20.43 6.19
CA ALA A 54 -4.71 -21.28 5.42
C ALA A 54 -3.76 -20.45 4.55
N GLU A 55 -4.26 -19.33 3.99
CA GLU A 55 -3.43 -18.47 3.18
C GLU A 55 -2.38 -17.75 4.03
N PHE A 56 -2.73 -17.31 5.23
CA PHE A 56 -1.75 -16.75 6.16
C PHE A 56 -0.62 -17.73 6.43
N LYS A 57 -0.99 -19.01 6.66
CA LYS A 57 0.00 -20.04 6.92
C LYS A 57 0.89 -20.27 5.70
N ALA A 58 0.29 -20.33 4.51
CA ALA A 58 1.03 -20.53 3.27
C ALA A 58 2.03 -19.40 3.03
N GLN A 59 1.67 -18.18 3.39
CA GLN A 59 2.55 -17.02 3.23
C GLN A 59 3.41 -16.75 4.46
N ARG A 60 3.37 -17.61 5.46
CA ARG A 60 4.16 -17.51 6.69
C ARG A 60 3.97 -16.19 7.43
N VAL A 61 2.72 -15.78 7.54
CA VAL A 61 2.38 -14.53 8.25
C VAL A 61 2.23 -14.83 9.74
N TRP A 62 2.94 -14.09 10.58
CA TRP A 62 2.88 -14.24 12.03
C TRP A 62 1.51 -13.85 12.57
N ASP A 63 1.12 -14.39 13.72
CA ASP A 63 -0.18 -14.11 14.32
C ASP A 63 -0.44 -12.62 14.52
N ALA A 64 0.54 -11.90 15.05
CA ALA A 64 0.39 -10.47 15.26
C ALA A 64 0.18 -9.71 13.94
N LYS A 65 0.88 -10.14 12.90
CA LYS A 65 0.75 -9.53 11.58
C LYS A 65 -0.57 -9.89 10.91
N GLN A 66 -1.10 -11.08 11.21
CA GLN A 66 -2.40 -11.49 10.70
C GLN A 66 -3.49 -10.52 11.14
N ALA A 67 -3.46 -10.07 12.38
CA ALA A 67 -4.44 -9.11 12.88
C ALA A 67 -4.35 -7.79 12.09
N VAL A 68 -3.14 -7.36 11.77
CA VAL A 68 -2.92 -6.15 10.97
C VAL A 68 -3.55 -6.30 9.58
N TYR A 69 -3.31 -7.43 8.93
CA TYR A 69 -3.89 -7.68 7.61
C TYR A 69 -5.41 -7.77 7.66
N ARG A 70 -5.96 -8.42 8.69
CA ARG A 70 -7.42 -8.51 8.80
C ARG A 70 -8.06 -7.13 8.89
N ARG A 71 -7.46 -6.23 9.65
CA ARG A 71 -7.95 -4.84 9.73
C ARG A 71 -7.82 -4.13 8.39
N ALA A 72 -6.71 -4.32 7.71
CA ALA A 72 -6.49 -3.70 6.41
C ALA A 72 -7.51 -4.17 5.39
N LEU A 73 -7.81 -5.46 5.37
CA LEU A 73 -8.77 -6.04 4.43
C LEU A 73 -10.20 -5.55 4.66
N GLN A 74 -10.50 -5.06 5.84
CA GLN A 74 -11.82 -4.49 6.12
C GLN A 74 -12.00 -3.09 5.52
N ARG A 75 -10.91 -2.38 5.26
CA ARG A 75 -10.99 -1.02 4.77
C ARG A 75 -11.13 -0.92 3.25
N HIS A 76 -10.62 -1.91 2.52
CA HIS A 76 -10.61 -1.88 1.06
C HIS A 76 -10.98 -3.24 0.50
N ASP A 77 -11.71 -3.25 -0.62
CA ASP A 77 -12.04 -4.49 -1.30
C ASP A 77 -10.87 -4.99 -2.15
N ALA A 78 -11.03 -6.19 -2.72
CA ALA A 78 -9.97 -6.82 -3.49
C ALA A 78 -9.56 -5.99 -4.72
N ALA A 79 -10.52 -5.38 -5.40
CA ALA A 79 -10.23 -4.56 -6.57
C ALA A 79 -9.37 -3.35 -6.20
N ARG A 80 -9.62 -2.78 -5.03
CA ARG A 80 -8.86 -1.63 -4.57
C ARG A 80 -7.43 -2.02 -4.19
N TRP A 81 -7.26 -3.18 -3.56
CA TRP A 81 -5.91 -3.68 -3.26
C TRP A 81 -5.11 -3.93 -4.54
N GLU A 82 -5.76 -4.45 -5.60
CA GLU A 82 -5.10 -4.62 -6.88
C GLU A 82 -4.66 -3.27 -7.46
N ARG A 83 -5.47 -2.25 -7.30
CA ARG A 83 -5.10 -0.90 -7.74
C ARG A 83 -3.90 -0.36 -6.99
N PHE A 84 -3.80 -0.63 -5.69
CA PHE A 84 -2.62 -0.22 -4.93
C PHE A 84 -1.37 -0.90 -5.44
N VAL A 85 -1.46 -2.17 -5.85
CA VAL A 85 -0.32 -2.87 -6.44
C VAL A 85 0.11 -2.18 -7.74
N VAL A 86 -0.83 -1.82 -8.59
CA VAL A 86 -0.54 -1.10 -9.84
C VAL A 86 0.09 0.26 -9.53
N GLU A 87 -0.45 0.99 -8.58
CA GLU A 87 0.10 2.29 -8.19
C GLU A 87 1.51 2.14 -7.62
N ALA A 88 1.77 1.09 -6.86
CA ALA A 88 3.11 0.84 -6.34
C ALA A 88 4.11 0.63 -7.47
N GLY A 89 3.69 -0.06 -8.53
CA GLY A 89 4.53 -0.21 -9.73
C GLY A 89 4.85 1.13 -10.39
N ARG A 90 3.86 2.02 -10.44
CA ARG A 90 4.05 3.36 -10.98
C ARG A 90 5.02 4.17 -10.12
N VAL A 91 4.87 4.11 -8.80
CA VAL A 91 5.77 4.82 -7.88
C VAL A 91 7.18 4.28 -7.98
N ASP A 92 7.34 2.97 -8.11
CA ASP A 92 8.63 2.34 -8.28
C ASP A 92 9.32 2.85 -9.55
N ARG A 93 8.57 3.00 -10.65
CA ARG A 93 9.10 3.55 -11.90
C ARG A 93 9.57 4.99 -11.72
N ILE A 94 8.79 5.81 -11.02
CA ILE A 94 9.16 7.19 -10.70
C ILE A 94 10.44 7.21 -9.86
N ALA A 95 10.53 6.34 -8.88
CA ALA A 95 11.69 6.26 -7.99
C ALA A 95 12.96 5.88 -8.75
N LYS A 96 12.81 5.13 -9.83
CA LYS A 96 13.93 4.74 -10.69
C LYS A 96 14.24 5.77 -11.78
N GLY A 97 13.60 6.94 -11.73
CA GLY A 97 13.85 8.00 -12.69
C GLY A 97 13.20 7.79 -14.05
N ARG A 98 12.11 7.05 -14.11
CA ARG A 98 11.41 6.75 -15.37
C ARG A 98 9.92 7.14 -15.33
N PRO A 99 9.57 8.35 -14.86
CA PRO A 99 8.17 8.76 -14.91
C PRO A 99 7.75 9.04 -16.35
N ARG A 100 6.46 8.90 -16.59
CA ARG A 100 5.90 9.28 -17.88
C ARG A 100 5.76 10.80 -17.92
N ILE A 101 6.33 11.41 -18.95
CA ILE A 101 6.35 12.86 -19.08
C ILE A 101 4.92 13.38 -19.18
N GLY A 102 4.60 14.36 -18.36
CA GLY A 102 3.30 15.01 -18.36
C GLY A 102 2.19 14.26 -17.65
N GLU A 103 2.43 13.03 -17.25
CA GLU A 103 1.39 12.20 -16.64
C GLU A 103 1.67 11.87 -15.18
N GLU A 104 2.92 11.88 -14.77
CA GLU A 104 3.32 11.44 -13.43
C GLU A 104 4.20 12.48 -12.76
N PRO A 105 4.10 12.62 -11.44
CA PRO A 105 4.98 13.55 -10.72
C PRO A 105 6.41 13.05 -10.77
N ALA A 106 7.35 13.98 -10.84
CA ALA A 106 8.77 13.64 -10.81
C ALA A 106 9.27 13.35 -9.39
N ASP A 107 8.55 13.83 -8.37
CA ASP A 107 8.96 13.67 -6.98
C ASP A 107 8.53 12.31 -6.44
N ALA A 108 9.49 11.42 -6.28
CA ALA A 108 9.23 10.08 -5.80
C ALA A 108 8.70 10.06 -4.35
N TRP A 109 9.21 10.93 -3.49
CA TRP A 109 8.72 11.00 -2.11
C TRP A 109 7.26 11.40 -2.04
N LEU A 110 6.85 12.35 -2.88
CA LEU A 110 5.45 12.77 -2.95
C LEU A 110 4.57 11.61 -3.43
N ALA A 111 5.04 10.86 -4.42
CA ALA A 111 4.31 9.72 -4.93
C ALA A 111 4.13 8.63 -3.87
N VAL A 112 5.17 8.35 -3.09
CA VAL A 112 5.08 7.39 -1.97
C VAL A 112 4.09 7.89 -0.93
N GLU A 113 4.17 9.16 -0.57
CA GLU A 113 3.28 9.76 0.43
C GLU A 113 1.81 9.59 0.04
N ARG A 114 1.49 9.89 -1.22
CA ARG A 114 0.12 9.74 -1.73
C ARG A 114 -0.35 8.29 -1.67
N LEU A 115 0.53 7.37 -2.02
CA LEU A 115 0.19 5.95 -1.99
C LEU A 115 -0.08 5.48 -0.56
N LEU A 116 0.80 5.83 0.38
CA LEU A 116 0.63 5.43 1.77
C LEU A 116 -0.66 5.99 2.36
N LEU A 117 -0.99 7.24 2.05
CA LEU A 117 -2.23 7.83 2.52
C LEU A 117 -3.45 7.11 1.98
N ALA A 118 -3.44 6.78 0.69
CA ALA A 118 -4.56 6.07 0.08
C ALA A 118 -4.78 4.70 0.73
N VAL A 119 -3.70 3.98 1.02
CA VAL A 119 -3.79 2.66 1.66
C VAL A 119 -4.27 2.78 3.10
N ALA A 120 -3.78 3.77 3.83
CA ALA A 120 -4.11 3.94 5.25
C ALA A 120 -5.50 4.50 5.49
N GLU A 121 -6.06 5.24 4.54
CA GLU A 121 -7.36 5.84 4.71
C GLU A 121 -8.49 4.84 4.51
N SER A 122 -9.65 5.18 5.05
CA SER A 122 -10.83 4.37 4.87
C SER A 122 -11.36 4.51 3.45
N ARG A 123 -12.15 3.51 3.03
CA ARG A 123 -12.77 3.53 1.72
C ARG A 123 -13.57 4.81 1.54
N GLY A 124 -13.39 5.46 0.40
CA GLY A 124 -14.06 6.70 0.07
C GLY A 124 -13.32 7.95 0.48
N GLY A 125 -12.27 7.83 1.29
CA GLY A 125 -11.53 8.99 1.77
C GLY A 125 -10.20 9.22 1.09
N GLY A 126 -9.73 8.30 0.28
CA GLY A 126 -8.41 8.38 -0.29
C GLY A 126 -8.33 9.22 -1.56
N LEU A 127 -7.11 9.63 -1.86
CA LEU A 127 -6.85 10.42 -3.07
C LEU A 127 -7.26 9.70 -4.35
N LEU A 128 -7.03 8.39 -4.40
CA LEU A 128 -7.39 7.61 -5.56
C LEU A 128 -8.91 7.58 -5.77
N THR A 129 -9.65 7.51 -4.69
CA THR A 129 -11.10 7.49 -4.76
C THR A 129 -11.65 8.81 -5.25
N ASN A 130 -11.12 9.90 -4.74
CA ASN A 130 -11.61 11.22 -5.11
C ASN A 130 -11.45 11.51 -6.58
N ARG A 131 -10.40 11.00 -7.17
CA ARG A 131 -10.17 11.25 -8.59
C ARG A 131 -11.03 10.43 -9.50
N THR A 132 -11.50 9.31 -9.02
CA THR A 132 -12.32 8.47 -9.87
C THR A 132 -13.77 8.74 -9.71
N GLY A 133 -14.10 9.32 -8.63
CA GLY A 133 -15.43 9.43 -8.44
C GLY A 133 -16.02 10.62 -8.33
N VAL A 134 -15.24 11.02 -8.50
CA VAL A 134 -16.01 11.82 -8.11
C VAL A 134 -16.36 11.82 -7.85
#